data_b66a6f38d6961a1ed722b3aab6b750d7
#
_entry.id   b66a6f38d6961a1ed722b3aab6b750d7
#
_cell.length_a   1.000
_cell.length_b   1.000
_cell.length_c   1.000
_cell.angle_alpha   90.00
_cell.angle_beta   90.00
_cell.angle_gamma   90.00
#
_symmetry.space_group_name_H-M   'P 1'
#
loop_
_entity.id
_entity.type
_entity.pdbx_description
1 polymer ?
#
loop_
_entity_poly.entity_id
_entity_poly.type
_entity_poly.pdbx_seq_one_letter_code
_entity_poly.pdbx_strand_id
1 'polypeptide(L)'
;MKSLFVKITALALLVASVFTLAGCNGTPENNDTPESKDEPYAYEIGKVYAVIDVKDFGKITVELCPGDAPISVENFVELANRGIYKNSTFHRILSNFMIQGGAPADDSIELTPIVGEFEANGYTNNIDHVRGVISMARTTVNDSATSQFFICNANYPSLNGQYAGFGFVVKGMDVVDAITTYGMQHTSYQYNGMIYDESKQPVISDISIVDNRISSAN
;
A
#
# COMPACT_ATOMS: atom_id res chain seq x y z
N MET A 1 48.67 48.53 -31.40
CA MET A 1 48.01 48.01 -30.15
C MET A 1 46.91 47.07 -30.63
N LYS A 2 47.10 45.76 -30.51
CA LYS A 2 46.19 44.71 -30.99
C LYS A 2 45.35 44.25 -29.78
N SER A 3 44.03 44.47 -29.81
CA SER A 3 43.07 44.00 -28.83
C SER A 3 42.72 42.55 -29.10
N LEU A 4 42.95 41.67 -28.12
CA LEU A 4 42.70 40.25 -28.19
C LEU A 4 41.30 39.98 -27.65
N PHE A 5 40.31 39.70 -28.52
CA PHE A 5 38.97 39.26 -28.09
C PHE A 5 39.01 37.76 -27.74
N VAL A 6 38.89 37.46 -26.46
CA VAL A 6 38.65 36.10 -25.99
C VAL A 6 37.17 35.77 -26.16
N LYS A 7 36.83 34.84 -27.04
CA LYS A 7 35.48 34.26 -27.14
C LYS A 7 35.30 33.20 -26.09
N ILE A 8 34.49 33.47 -25.11
CA ILE A 8 34.04 32.46 -24.14
C ILE A 8 32.83 31.74 -24.77
N THR A 9 33.06 30.53 -25.24
CA THR A 9 31.97 29.59 -25.62
C THR A 9 31.39 28.96 -24.36
N ALA A 10 30.17 29.38 -24.01
CA ALA A 10 29.38 28.73 -22.97
C ALA A 10 28.91 27.36 -23.47
N LEU A 11 29.48 26.30 -22.94
CA LEU A 11 29.03 24.91 -23.13
C LEU A 11 27.83 24.69 -22.21
N ALA A 12 26.61 24.74 -22.74
CA ALA A 12 25.42 24.35 -22.02
C ALA A 12 25.40 22.83 -21.87
N LEU A 13 25.73 22.34 -20.68
CA LEU A 13 25.48 20.93 -20.32
C LEU A 13 23.98 20.77 -20.11
N LEU A 14 23.32 20.14 -21.07
CA LEU A 14 21.96 19.64 -20.93
C LEU A 14 22.02 18.39 -20.05
N VAL A 15 21.76 18.55 -18.73
CA VAL A 15 21.56 17.42 -17.84
C VAL A 15 20.15 16.89 -18.10
N ALA A 16 20.04 15.89 -18.96
CA ALA A 16 18.83 15.10 -19.09
C ALA A 16 18.71 14.25 -17.82
N SER A 17 17.86 14.70 -16.88
CA SER A 17 17.45 13.90 -15.73
C SER A 17 16.60 12.73 -16.27
N VAL A 18 17.22 11.59 -16.46
CA VAL A 18 16.49 10.35 -16.67
C VAL A 18 15.89 9.98 -15.31
N PHE A 19 14.62 10.28 -15.12
CA PHE A 19 13.85 9.69 -14.02
C PHE A 19 13.68 8.21 -14.32
N THR A 20 14.58 7.38 -13.82
CA THR A 20 14.32 5.96 -13.69
C THR A 20 13.27 5.80 -12.60
N LEU A 21 12.05 5.45 -12.98
CA LEU A 21 11.06 4.88 -12.08
C LEU A 21 11.68 3.59 -11.52
N ALA A 22 12.27 3.67 -10.34
CA ALA A 22 12.76 2.50 -9.64
C ALA A 22 11.54 1.71 -9.18
N GLY A 23 11.35 0.51 -9.69
CA GLY A 23 10.42 -0.46 -9.13
C GLY A 23 10.80 -0.76 -7.68
N CYS A 24 9.86 -1.22 -6.88
CA CYS A 24 10.13 -1.63 -5.51
C CYS A 24 11.08 -2.83 -5.50
N ASN A 25 12.31 -2.64 -5.04
CA ASN A 25 13.25 -3.72 -4.76
C ASN A 25 13.10 -4.27 -3.32
N GLY A 26 11.99 -3.94 -2.63
CA GLY A 26 11.71 -4.40 -1.29
C GLY A 26 11.26 -5.86 -1.27
N THR A 27 12.03 -6.73 -0.64
CA THR A 27 11.51 -8.01 -0.17
C THR A 27 10.76 -7.76 1.13
N PRO A 28 9.57 -8.39 1.32
CA PRO A 28 8.86 -8.32 2.62
C PRO A 28 9.80 -8.79 3.72
N GLU A 29 9.84 -8.06 4.81
CA GLU A 29 10.71 -8.37 5.94
C GLU A 29 10.28 -9.70 6.58
N ASN A 30 11.11 -10.74 6.45
CA ASN A 30 11.01 -12.02 7.16
C ASN A 30 11.90 -11.96 8.41
N ASN A 31 11.79 -10.90 9.21
CA ASN A 31 12.52 -10.80 10.45
C ASN A 31 11.66 -11.30 11.62
N ASP A 32 11.86 -12.57 12.01
CA ASP A 32 11.35 -13.16 13.27
C ASP A 32 12.04 -12.59 14.52
N THR A 33 12.75 -11.46 14.41
CA THR A 33 13.32 -10.77 15.55
C THR A 33 12.28 -9.82 16.11
N PRO A 34 11.93 -9.87 17.41
CA PRO A 34 10.97 -8.95 18.00
C PRO A 34 11.56 -7.53 17.96
N GLU A 35 11.15 -6.76 16.95
CA GLU A 35 11.46 -5.34 16.87
C GLU A 35 10.72 -4.61 17.99
N SER A 36 11.41 -3.68 18.67
CA SER A 36 10.81 -2.91 19.75
C SER A 36 9.64 -2.10 19.17
N LYS A 37 8.45 -2.29 19.75
CA LYS A 37 7.19 -1.67 19.29
C LYS A 37 7.23 -0.13 19.27
N ASP A 38 8.18 0.46 20.00
CA ASP A 38 8.26 1.90 20.28
C ASP A 38 9.32 2.64 19.44
N GLU A 39 10.15 1.96 18.66
CA GLU A 39 11.13 2.63 17.80
C GLU A 39 10.43 3.23 16.56
N PRO A 40 10.65 4.54 16.27
CA PRO A 40 10.08 5.15 15.07
C PRO A 40 10.69 4.52 13.80
N TYR A 41 9.85 4.20 12.84
CA TYR A 41 10.32 3.72 11.54
C TYR A 41 11.12 4.81 10.81
N ALA A 42 12.31 4.48 10.31
CA ALA A 42 13.13 5.40 9.53
C ALA A 42 12.70 5.38 8.06
N TYR A 43 11.92 6.38 7.65
CA TYR A 43 11.44 6.51 6.27
C TYR A 43 12.58 6.85 5.31
N GLU A 44 12.78 6.03 4.27
CA GLU A 44 13.83 6.23 3.27
C GLU A 44 13.48 7.38 2.31
N ILE A 45 14.51 8.14 1.89
CA ILE A 45 14.37 9.21 0.89
C ILE A 45 14.05 8.58 -0.49
N GLY A 46 13.14 9.19 -1.23
CA GLY A 46 12.72 8.73 -2.55
C GLY A 46 11.53 7.78 -2.54
N LYS A 47 11.03 7.40 -1.38
CA LYS A 47 9.92 6.46 -1.22
C LYS A 47 8.64 7.13 -0.69
N VAL A 48 7.53 6.44 -0.84
CA VAL A 48 6.22 6.81 -0.29
C VAL A 48 5.76 5.72 0.65
N TYR A 49 5.26 6.13 1.81
CA TYR A 49 4.73 5.20 2.80
C TYR A 49 3.31 5.55 3.21
N ALA A 50 2.55 4.55 3.59
CA ALA A 50 1.29 4.69 4.28
C ALA A 50 1.40 4.12 5.69
N VAL A 51 0.91 4.85 6.69
CA VAL A 51 0.80 4.38 8.07
C VAL A 51 -0.67 4.16 8.37
N ILE A 52 -1.06 2.90 8.48
CA ILE A 52 -2.43 2.46 8.81
C ILE A 52 -2.50 2.32 10.34
N ASP A 53 -3.23 3.21 10.99
CA ASP A 53 -3.44 3.18 12.44
C ASP A 53 -4.70 2.36 12.75
N VAL A 54 -4.53 1.23 13.44
CA VAL A 54 -5.63 0.34 13.79
C VAL A 54 -5.89 0.40 15.28
N LYS A 55 -7.08 0.86 15.63
CA LYS A 55 -7.50 1.06 17.03
C LYS A 55 -7.30 -0.22 17.84
N ASP A 56 -6.68 -0.09 19.02
CA ASP A 56 -6.40 -1.15 19.98
C ASP A 56 -5.37 -2.21 19.51
N PHE A 57 -4.88 -2.13 18.25
CA PHE A 57 -3.89 -3.07 17.70
C PHE A 57 -2.52 -2.43 17.45
N GLY A 58 -2.48 -1.18 16.95
CA GLY A 58 -1.26 -0.47 16.64
C GLY A 58 -1.17 -0.04 15.18
N LYS A 59 0.07 0.16 14.70
CA LYS A 59 0.32 0.73 13.37
C LYS A 59 0.95 -0.29 12.43
N ILE A 60 0.49 -0.26 11.18
CA ILE A 60 1.06 -1.01 10.07
C ILE A 60 1.66 0.01 9.11
N THR A 61 2.97 -0.04 8.87
CA THR A 61 3.65 0.82 7.90
C THR A 61 3.85 0.05 6.60
N VAL A 62 3.39 0.63 5.51
CA VAL A 62 3.45 0.05 4.16
C VAL A 62 4.31 0.95 3.28
N GLU A 63 5.30 0.40 2.60
CA GLU A 63 5.97 1.04 1.47
C GLU A 63 5.08 0.88 0.23
N LEU A 64 4.76 1.99 -0.44
CA LEU A 64 3.95 2.00 -1.66
C LEU A 64 4.85 1.94 -2.90
N CYS A 65 4.40 1.23 -3.93
CA CYS A 65 5.17 0.90 -5.14
C CYS A 65 4.57 1.56 -6.40
N PRO A 66 4.69 2.88 -6.59
CA PRO A 66 4.12 3.56 -7.76
C PRO A 66 4.79 3.17 -9.08
N GLY A 67 5.95 2.51 -9.05
CA GLY A 67 6.61 1.97 -10.24
C GLY A 67 5.93 0.73 -10.81
N ASP A 68 5.27 -0.07 -9.96
CA ASP A 68 4.59 -1.30 -10.33
C ASP A 68 3.08 -1.12 -10.49
N ALA A 69 2.47 -0.23 -9.69
CA ALA A 69 1.02 0.02 -9.68
C ALA A 69 0.69 1.51 -9.47
N PRO A 70 1.02 2.39 -10.44
CA PRO A 70 0.83 3.84 -10.29
C PRO A 70 -0.61 4.26 -10.02
N ILE A 71 -1.59 3.68 -10.73
CA ILE A 71 -3.02 4.04 -10.59
C ILE A 71 -3.54 3.62 -9.21
N SER A 72 -3.19 2.41 -8.76
CA SER A 72 -3.60 1.88 -7.46
C SER A 72 -3.00 2.69 -6.32
N VAL A 73 -1.70 3.06 -6.42
CA VAL A 73 -1.02 3.91 -5.42
C VAL A 73 -1.64 5.31 -5.39
N GLU A 74 -1.85 5.96 -6.56
CA GLU A 74 -2.44 7.29 -6.63
C GLU A 74 -3.84 7.30 -6.00
N ASN A 75 -4.69 6.35 -6.37
CA ASN A 75 -6.02 6.18 -5.80
C ASN A 75 -5.97 6.00 -4.28
N PHE A 76 -5.12 5.09 -3.79
CA PHE A 76 -5.00 4.84 -2.35
C PHE A 76 -4.54 6.08 -1.59
N VAL A 77 -3.53 6.81 -2.10
CA VAL A 77 -2.99 8.05 -1.52
C VAL A 77 -4.05 9.16 -1.52
N GLU A 78 -4.78 9.34 -2.63
CA GLU A 78 -5.86 10.33 -2.72
C GLU A 78 -6.95 10.05 -1.69
N LEU A 79 -7.43 8.80 -1.62
CA LEU A 79 -8.48 8.42 -0.68
C LEU A 79 -8.03 8.55 0.78
N ALA A 80 -6.78 8.22 1.10
CA ALA A 80 -6.20 8.44 2.42
C ALA A 80 -6.18 9.92 2.79
N ASN A 81 -5.67 10.78 1.89
CA ASN A 81 -5.61 12.23 2.09
C ASN A 81 -7.00 12.89 2.22
N ARG A 82 -8.02 12.31 1.59
CA ARG A 82 -9.42 12.73 1.75
C ARG A 82 -10.07 12.20 3.03
N GLY A 83 -9.38 11.36 3.80
CA GLY A 83 -9.90 10.75 5.02
C GLY A 83 -10.96 9.67 4.80
N ILE A 84 -11.05 9.10 3.59
CA ILE A 84 -12.06 8.06 3.24
C ILE A 84 -11.91 6.81 4.11
N TYR A 85 -10.68 6.49 4.52
CA TYR A 85 -10.39 5.31 5.35
C TYR A 85 -10.67 5.52 6.85
N LYS A 86 -10.98 6.76 7.25
CA LYS A 86 -11.23 7.07 8.66
C LYS A 86 -12.46 6.33 9.18
N ASN A 87 -12.29 5.57 10.27
CA ASN A 87 -13.31 4.70 10.85
C ASN A 87 -13.78 3.56 9.93
N SER A 88 -13.11 3.30 8.81
CA SER A 88 -13.30 2.04 8.07
C SER A 88 -12.81 0.85 8.89
N THR A 89 -13.09 -0.36 8.45
CA THR A 89 -12.78 -1.56 9.24
C THR A 89 -12.11 -2.64 8.40
N PHE A 90 -11.47 -3.60 9.09
CA PHE A 90 -11.16 -4.90 8.51
C PHE A 90 -12.37 -5.83 8.73
N HIS A 91 -13.20 -5.94 7.72
CA HIS A 91 -14.49 -6.66 7.77
C HIS A 91 -14.41 -8.11 7.33
N ARG A 92 -13.29 -8.52 6.68
CA ARG A 92 -13.08 -9.90 6.23
C ARG A 92 -11.66 -10.35 6.56
N ILE A 93 -11.54 -11.44 7.34
CA ILE A 93 -10.27 -11.95 7.85
C ILE A 93 -10.21 -13.46 7.68
N LEU A 94 -9.16 -13.95 7.02
CA LEU A 94 -8.88 -15.35 6.80
C LEU A 94 -7.44 -15.66 7.19
N SER A 95 -7.25 -16.58 8.12
CA SER A 95 -5.91 -17.12 8.44
C SER A 95 -5.31 -17.81 7.23
N ASN A 96 -3.99 -17.71 7.07
CA ASN A 96 -3.24 -18.23 5.93
C ASN A 96 -3.70 -17.68 4.57
N PHE A 97 -4.25 -16.47 4.56
CA PHE A 97 -4.63 -15.77 3.35
C PHE A 97 -4.44 -14.26 3.49
N MET A 98 -5.42 -13.53 4.10
CA MET A 98 -5.36 -12.07 4.14
C MET A 98 -6.28 -11.48 5.22
N ILE A 99 -6.07 -10.18 5.50
CA ILE A 99 -7.04 -9.31 6.15
C ILE A 99 -7.51 -8.27 5.13
N GLN A 100 -8.82 -8.11 4.93
CA GLN A 100 -9.41 -7.19 3.94
C GLN A 100 -10.25 -6.12 4.65
N GLY A 101 -10.07 -4.87 4.23
CA GLY A 101 -10.76 -3.72 4.79
C GLY A 101 -10.80 -2.53 3.84
N GLY A 102 -11.04 -1.33 4.40
CA GLY A 102 -10.99 -0.07 3.66
C GLY A 102 -12.25 0.29 2.88
N ALA A 103 -13.39 -0.37 3.15
CA ALA A 103 -14.68 0.17 2.72
C ALA A 103 -14.96 1.49 3.48
N PRO A 104 -15.50 2.55 2.84
CA PRO A 104 -15.86 3.77 3.56
C PRO A 104 -16.79 3.46 4.72
N ALA A 105 -16.63 4.16 5.85
CA ALA A 105 -17.53 4.03 6.99
C ALA A 105 -18.91 4.66 6.73
N ASP A 106 -19.00 5.55 5.75
CA ASP A 106 -20.24 6.17 5.27
C ASP A 106 -20.57 5.54 3.90
N ASP A 107 -21.59 4.69 3.88
CA ASP A 107 -22.05 3.98 2.69
C ASP A 107 -22.63 4.91 1.59
N SER A 108 -22.90 6.18 1.91
CA SER A 108 -23.34 7.17 0.93
C SER A 108 -22.21 7.70 0.03
N ILE A 109 -20.95 7.39 0.35
CA ILE A 109 -19.80 7.82 -0.43
C ILE A 109 -19.70 6.98 -1.70
N GLU A 110 -19.97 7.61 -2.83
CA GLU A 110 -19.72 7.01 -4.14
C GLU A 110 -18.26 7.21 -4.56
N LEU A 111 -17.60 6.12 -4.94
CA LEU A 111 -16.21 6.12 -5.41
C LEU A 111 -16.15 5.63 -6.86
N THR A 112 -15.32 6.28 -7.66
CA THR A 112 -15.09 5.85 -9.05
C THR A 112 -14.17 4.64 -9.06
N PRO A 113 -14.55 3.55 -9.76
CA PRO A 113 -13.67 2.41 -9.97
C PRO A 113 -12.42 2.78 -10.77
N ILE A 114 -11.32 2.12 -10.44
CA ILE A 114 -10.04 2.28 -11.14
C ILE A 114 -9.72 1.07 -12.01
N VAL A 115 -8.83 1.27 -12.97
CA VAL A 115 -8.27 0.19 -13.80
C VAL A 115 -7.48 -0.78 -12.93
N GLY A 116 -7.68 -2.08 -13.16
CA GLY A 116 -6.94 -3.12 -12.48
C GLY A 116 -5.56 -3.34 -13.10
N GLU A 117 -4.50 -3.00 -12.35
CA GLU A 117 -3.10 -3.08 -12.81
C GLU A 117 -2.50 -4.47 -12.55
N PHE A 118 -2.91 -5.46 -13.31
CA PHE A 118 -2.43 -6.85 -13.23
C PHE A 118 -2.43 -7.53 -14.59
N GLU A 119 -1.68 -8.62 -14.73
CA GLU A 119 -1.38 -9.29 -16.02
C GLU A 119 -2.64 -9.74 -16.76
N ALA A 120 -3.61 -10.36 -16.07
CA ALA A 120 -4.86 -10.79 -16.68
C ALA A 120 -5.72 -9.63 -17.24
N ASN A 121 -5.39 -8.39 -16.90
CA ASN A 121 -5.99 -7.15 -17.43
C ASN A 121 -5.07 -6.40 -18.40
N GLY A 122 -3.97 -7.00 -18.83
CA GLY A 122 -3.02 -6.43 -19.80
C GLY A 122 -1.99 -5.45 -19.21
N TYR A 123 -1.82 -5.40 -17.89
CA TYR A 123 -0.84 -4.57 -17.20
C TYR A 123 0.27 -5.42 -16.59
N THR A 124 1.51 -4.97 -16.71
CA THR A 124 2.63 -5.59 -15.99
C THR A 124 2.58 -5.14 -14.53
N ASN A 125 2.56 -6.11 -13.62
CA ASN A 125 2.71 -5.89 -12.18
C ASN A 125 3.62 -6.99 -11.65
N ASN A 126 4.80 -6.60 -11.14
CA ASN A 126 5.85 -7.54 -10.72
C ASN A 126 5.75 -7.91 -9.23
N ILE A 127 4.69 -7.49 -8.55
CA ILE A 127 4.52 -7.76 -7.12
C ILE A 127 3.86 -9.13 -6.93
N ASP A 128 4.65 -10.09 -6.48
CA ASP A 128 4.16 -11.40 -6.07
C ASP A 128 3.40 -11.31 -4.74
N HIS A 129 2.23 -11.97 -4.64
CA HIS A 129 1.41 -11.98 -3.42
C HIS A 129 2.02 -12.89 -2.35
N VAL A 130 3.09 -12.41 -1.75
CA VAL A 130 3.72 -13.01 -0.57
C VAL A 130 3.20 -12.34 0.71
N ARG A 131 3.50 -12.94 1.87
CA ARG A 131 3.16 -12.35 3.17
C ARG A 131 3.66 -10.90 3.26
N GLY A 132 2.79 -9.99 3.68
CA GLY A 132 3.06 -8.55 3.82
C GLY A 132 2.67 -7.71 2.60
N VAL A 133 2.35 -8.31 1.45
CA VAL A 133 1.88 -7.54 0.29
C VAL A 133 0.51 -6.93 0.58
N ILE A 134 0.35 -5.64 0.22
CA ILE A 134 -0.94 -4.96 0.14
C ILE A 134 -1.40 -4.92 -1.33
N SER A 135 -2.68 -5.23 -1.56
CA SER A 135 -3.26 -5.34 -2.90
C SER A 135 -4.69 -4.80 -2.93
N MET A 136 -5.14 -4.31 -4.10
CA MET A 136 -6.51 -3.84 -4.28
C MET A 136 -7.50 -4.99 -4.31
N ALA A 137 -8.55 -4.88 -3.49
CA ALA A 137 -9.70 -5.77 -3.59
C ALA A 137 -10.61 -5.34 -4.76
N ARG A 138 -11.22 -6.31 -5.43
CA ARG A 138 -12.13 -6.09 -6.56
C ARG A 138 -13.26 -7.12 -6.61
N THR A 139 -14.26 -6.87 -7.44
CA THR A 139 -15.28 -7.83 -7.80
C THR A 139 -14.75 -8.77 -8.90
N THR A 140 -15.61 -9.53 -9.56
CA THR A 140 -15.24 -10.33 -10.74
C THR A 140 -14.87 -9.49 -11.96
N VAL A 141 -15.24 -8.20 -11.98
CA VAL A 141 -14.88 -7.25 -13.04
C VAL A 141 -13.46 -6.73 -12.76
N ASN A 142 -12.60 -6.73 -13.78
CA ASN A 142 -11.20 -6.33 -13.63
C ASN A 142 -11.03 -4.87 -13.16
N ASP A 143 -11.81 -3.95 -13.74
CA ASP A 143 -11.76 -2.51 -13.46
C ASP A 143 -12.85 -2.12 -12.46
N SER A 144 -12.89 -2.78 -11.31
CA SER A 144 -13.92 -2.56 -10.28
C SER A 144 -13.36 -2.22 -8.89
N ALA A 145 -12.06 -2.13 -8.74
CA ALA A 145 -11.45 -1.71 -7.49
C ALA A 145 -11.79 -0.24 -7.18
N THR A 146 -12.11 0.05 -5.92
CA THR A 146 -12.36 1.43 -5.45
C THR A 146 -11.46 1.77 -4.28
N SER A 147 -11.91 1.57 -3.02
CA SER A 147 -11.14 1.85 -1.81
C SER A 147 -10.64 0.59 -1.11
N GLN A 148 -11.35 -0.53 -1.24
CA GLN A 148 -11.03 -1.71 -0.47
C GLN A 148 -9.68 -2.32 -0.87
N PHE A 149 -8.92 -2.72 0.13
CA PHE A 149 -7.63 -3.37 0.00
C PHE A 149 -7.53 -4.59 0.91
N PHE A 150 -6.53 -5.42 0.67
CA PHE A 150 -6.18 -6.51 1.57
C PHE A 150 -4.68 -6.58 1.80
N ILE A 151 -4.28 -7.10 2.96
CA ILE A 151 -2.89 -7.39 3.31
C ILE A 151 -2.74 -8.90 3.46
N CYS A 152 -1.83 -9.49 2.71
CA CYS A 152 -1.53 -10.91 2.76
C CYS A 152 -0.87 -11.28 4.11
N ASN A 153 -1.48 -12.17 4.89
CA ASN A 153 -0.88 -12.73 6.11
C ASN A 153 -0.11 -14.04 5.86
N ALA A 154 -0.11 -14.52 4.60
CA ALA A 154 0.66 -15.67 4.12
C ALA A 154 0.96 -15.50 2.63
N ASN A 155 1.86 -16.35 2.09
CA ASN A 155 2.13 -16.39 0.65
C ASN A 155 0.92 -16.99 -0.09
N TYR A 156 0.45 -16.30 -1.14
CA TYR A 156 -0.72 -16.73 -1.90
C TYR A 156 -0.53 -16.55 -3.42
N PRO A 157 0.34 -17.35 -4.07
CA PRO A 157 0.77 -17.16 -5.47
C PRO A 157 -0.38 -17.20 -6.49
N SER A 158 -1.54 -17.79 -6.14
CA SER A 158 -2.69 -17.83 -7.05
C SER A 158 -3.30 -16.44 -7.32
N LEU A 159 -2.92 -15.41 -6.56
CA LEU A 159 -3.33 -14.02 -6.80
C LEU A 159 -2.41 -13.30 -7.80
N ASN A 160 -1.21 -13.84 -8.06
CA ASN A 160 -0.26 -13.24 -9.00
C ASN A 160 -0.87 -13.11 -10.39
N GLY A 161 -0.71 -11.95 -11.01
CA GLY A 161 -1.32 -11.63 -12.29
C GLY A 161 -2.84 -11.50 -12.30
N GLN A 162 -3.52 -11.63 -11.14
CA GLN A 162 -4.99 -11.53 -11.02
C GLN A 162 -5.44 -10.35 -10.16
N TYR A 163 -4.55 -9.80 -9.33
CA TYR A 163 -4.81 -8.67 -8.45
C TYR A 163 -3.65 -7.68 -8.52
N ALA A 164 -3.95 -6.40 -8.29
CA ALA A 164 -2.98 -5.32 -8.29
C ALA A 164 -2.30 -5.21 -6.92
N GLY A 165 -1.16 -5.88 -6.72
CA GLY A 165 -0.25 -5.58 -5.62
C GLY A 165 0.31 -4.18 -5.79
N PHE A 166 0.32 -3.36 -4.71
CA PHE A 166 0.75 -1.98 -4.83
C PHE A 166 1.68 -1.51 -3.70
N GLY A 167 2.14 -2.44 -2.85
CA GLY A 167 3.08 -2.14 -1.77
C GLY A 167 3.37 -3.32 -0.86
N PHE A 168 4.22 -3.07 0.14
CA PHE A 168 4.66 -4.07 1.12
C PHE A 168 4.62 -3.50 2.53
N VAL A 169 4.18 -4.30 3.50
CA VAL A 169 4.35 -3.99 4.92
C VAL A 169 5.83 -4.05 5.27
N VAL A 170 6.38 -2.93 5.74
CA VAL A 170 7.78 -2.78 6.16
C VAL A 170 7.92 -2.71 7.68
N LYS A 171 6.80 -2.47 8.40
CA LYS A 171 6.72 -2.55 9.86
C LYS A 171 5.28 -2.84 10.29
N GLY A 172 5.09 -3.64 11.34
CA GLY A 172 3.77 -3.94 11.91
C GLY A 172 3.14 -5.22 11.37
N MET A 173 3.93 -6.19 10.86
CA MET A 173 3.40 -7.51 10.54
C MET A 173 2.87 -8.25 11.77
N ASP A 174 3.40 -7.98 12.95
CA ASP A 174 2.86 -8.46 14.24
C ASP A 174 1.46 -7.90 14.52
N VAL A 175 1.17 -6.66 14.10
CA VAL A 175 -0.17 -6.07 14.15
C VAL A 175 -1.12 -6.79 13.19
N VAL A 176 -0.68 -7.12 11.97
CA VAL A 176 -1.46 -7.93 11.01
C VAL A 176 -1.79 -9.30 11.60
N ASP A 177 -0.84 -9.95 12.28
CA ASP A 177 -1.04 -11.24 12.93
C ASP A 177 -2.00 -11.15 14.12
N ALA A 178 -1.88 -10.09 14.92
CA ALA A 178 -2.80 -9.83 16.03
C ALA A 178 -4.24 -9.63 15.54
N ILE A 179 -4.43 -8.85 14.46
CA ILE A 179 -5.72 -8.65 13.78
C ILE A 179 -6.24 -9.99 13.24
N THR A 180 -5.37 -10.79 12.61
CA THR A 180 -5.74 -12.12 12.10
C THR A 180 -6.22 -13.02 13.23
N THR A 181 -5.47 -13.09 14.32
CA THR A 181 -5.80 -13.92 15.50
C THR A 181 -7.11 -13.48 16.12
N TYR A 182 -7.33 -12.18 16.29
CA TYR A 182 -8.57 -11.63 16.79
C TYR A 182 -9.75 -11.93 15.84
N GLY A 183 -9.57 -11.72 14.56
CA GLY A 183 -10.59 -11.95 13.54
C GLY A 183 -11.07 -13.40 13.51
N MET A 184 -10.14 -14.37 13.64
CA MET A 184 -10.48 -15.79 13.66
C MET A 184 -11.42 -16.19 14.82
N GLN A 185 -11.51 -15.40 15.87
CA GLN A 185 -12.44 -15.62 16.98
C GLN A 185 -13.85 -15.08 16.68
N HIS A 186 -13.99 -14.20 15.68
CA HIS A 186 -15.20 -13.48 15.33
C HIS A 186 -15.72 -13.77 13.92
N THR A 187 -14.96 -14.55 13.12
CA THR A 187 -15.37 -14.98 11.78
C THR A 187 -15.98 -16.39 11.85
N SER A 188 -16.89 -16.66 10.91
CA SER A 188 -17.29 -18.03 10.62
C SER A 188 -16.64 -18.45 9.30
N TYR A 189 -15.98 -19.61 9.31
CA TYR A 189 -15.42 -20.23 8.09
C TYR A 189 -16.48 -20.45 7.01
N GLN A 190 -17.73 -20.68 7.45
CA GLN A 190 -18.89 -20.85 6.59
C GLN A 190 -19.21 -19.60 5.75
N TYR A 191 -18.76 -18.42 6.19
CA TYR A 191 -19.04 -17.13 5.55
C TYR A 191 -17.78 -16.49 4.95
N ASN A 192 -16.82 -17.30 4.52
CA ASN A 192 -15.63 -16.84 3.82
C ASN A 192 -14.84 -15.73 4.55
N GLY A 193 -14.78 -15.82 5.90
CA GLY A 193 -14.01 -14.92 6.74
C GLY A 193 -14.67 -13.58 7.06
N MET A 194 -15.94 -13.38 6.71
CA MET A 194 -16.66 -12.14 7.06
C MET A 194 -16.95 -12.04 8.55
N ILE A 195 -16.77 -10.85 9.11
CA ILE A 195 -17.18 -10.49 10.46
C ILE A 195 -18.49 -9.70 10.34
N TYR A 196 -19.62 -10.34 10.59
CA TYR A 196 -20.95 -9.73 10.46
C TYR A 196 -21.31 -8.78 11.61
N ASP A 197 -20.75 -9.01 12.81
CA ASP A 197 -20.90 -8.08 13.92
C ASP A 197 -19.91 -6.92 13.74
N GLU A 198 -20.39 -5.80 13.22
CA GLU A 198 -19.58 -4.61 12.96
C GLU A 198 -18.83 -4.12 14.20
N SER A 199 -19.40 -4.32 15.40
CA SER A 199 -18.76 -3.96 16.68
C SER A 199 -17.49 -4.78 16.97
N LYS A 200 -17.28 -5.88 16.23
CA LYS A 200 -16.11 -6.78 16.33
C LYS A 200 -15.14 -6.60 15.19
N GLN A 201 -15.43 -5.75 14.22
CA GLN A 201 -14.50 -5.47 13.14
C GLN A 201 -13.36 -4.56 13.64
N PRO A 202 -12.08 -4.91 13.45
CA PRO A 202 -10.97 -4.03 13.80
C PRO A 202 -11.08 -2.69 13.04
N VAL A 203 -11.04 -1.57 13.75
CA VAL A 203 -11.30 -0.23 13.20
C VAL A 203 -9.98 0.40 12.74
N ILE A 204 -9.93 0.86 11.50
CA ILE A 204 -8.88 1.73 10.98
C ILE A 204 -9.19 3.15 11.44
N SER A 205 -8.43 3.66 12.43
CA SER A 205 -8.62 5.01 12.97
C SER A 205 -8.28 6.07 11.94
N ASP A 206 -7.20 5.84 11.18
CA ASP A 206 -6.71 6.74 10.13
C ASP A 206 -5.70 6.03 9.23
N ILE A 207 -5.49 6.56 8.02
CA ILE A 207 -4.34 6.25 7.16
C ILE A 207 -3.64 7.54 6.81
N SER A 208 -2.40 7.71 7.28
CA SER A 208 -1.58 8.87 6.95
C SER A 208 -0.50 8.51 5.93
N ILE A 209 -0.24 9.45 5.01
CA ILE A 209 0.77 9.28 3.96
C ILE A 209 2.04 10.03 4.33
N VAL A 210 3.19 9.36 4.20
CA VAL A 210 4.53 9.95 4.33
C VAL A 210 5.19 9.89 2.96
N ASP A 211 5.25 11.03 2.27
CA ASP A 211 5.86 11.15 0.95
C ASP A 211 7.27 11.75 1.06
N ASN A 212 8.26 10.88 0.99
CA ASN A 212 9.68 11.23 1.05
C ASN A 212 10.35 11.33 -0.33
N ARG A 213 9.56 11.32 -1.44
CA ARG A 213 10.10 11.42 -2.81
C ARG A 213 10.76 12.75 -3.09
N ILE A 214 10.37 13.80 -2.38
CA ILE A 214 10.97 15.12 -2.50
C ILE A 214 11.76 15.36 -1.23
N SER A 215 13.09 15.18 -1.29
CA SER A 215 13.97 15.80 -0.30
C SER A 215 13.76 17.31 -0.43
N SER A 216 13.31 17.97 0.64
CA SER A 216 13.33 19.43 0.74
C SER A 216 14.78 19.87 0.55
N ALA A 217 15.15 20.22 -0.69
CA ALA A 217 16.35 20.97 -0.96
C ALA A 217 16.12 22.37 -0.37
N ASN A 218 16.65 22.58 0.83
CA ASN A 218 16.94 23.88 1.38
C ASN A 218 18.39 24.22 1.11
#